data_35c447fc46b8ac1ef6bea27652ab4c78
#
_entry.id   35c447fc46b8ac1ef6bea27652ab4c78
#
_cell.length_a   1.000
_cell.length_b   1.000
_cell.length_c   1.000
_cell.angle_alpha   90.00
_cell.angle_beta   90.00
_cell.angle_gamma   90.00
#
_symmetry.space_group_name_H-M   'P 1'
#
loop_
_entity.id
_entity.type
_entity.pdbx_description
1 polymer ?
#
loop_
_entity_poly.entity_id
_entity_poly.type
_entity_poly.pdbx_seq_one_letter_code
_entity_poly.pdbx_strand_id
1 'polypeptide(L)'
;VIIEEAEKDYQLAAGITQDVDAEDSIFALTRARLPWLFLGLIGGVGAAIIMGTFDTIIEEFPLILLFTPLIAAMAGNVGVQSSAIIVQGLANDDIKGSINTRLLKEMFLAALNGFILALFLFGFMWAWQQDFQTALAVSISLVAVIIVAGIVGTFIPLFLHKRGIDPAICLLYTSPSPRDHQPS
;
A
#
# COMPACT_ATOMS: atom_id res chain seq x y z
N VAL A 1 -9.96 21.74 -16.90
CA VAL A 1 -10.77 21.32 -15.71
C VAL A 1 -10.68 19.82 -15.53
N ILE A 2 -11.22 18.97 -16.45
CA ILE A 2 -11.22 17.48 -16.28
C ILE A 2 -9.80 16.89 -16.30
N ILE A 3 -8.91 17.40 -17.14
CA ILE A 3 -7.52 16.96 -17.24
C ILE A 3 -6.72 17.38 -16.00
N GLU A 4 -6.89 18.61 -15.54
CA GLU A 4 -6.25 19.12 -14.32
C GLU A 4 -6.67 18.34 -13.07
N GLU A 5 -7.95 17.95 -12.95
CA GLU A 5 -8.41 17.10 -11.84
C GLU A 5 -7.77 15.72 -11.90
N ALA A 6 -7.68 15.12 -13.08
CA ALA A 6 -7.04 13.82 -13.25
C ALA A 6 -5.52 13.86 -12.95
N GLU A 7 -4.83 14.96 -13.31
CA GLU A 7 -3.42 15.16 -13.00
C GLU A 7 -3.18 15.31 -11.49
N LYS A 8 -4.03 16.07 -10.81
CA LYS A 8 -4.00 16.22 -9.34
C LYS A 8 -4.24 14.90 -8.63
N ASP A 9 -5.24 14.16 -9.05
CA ASP A 9 -5.54 12.85 -8.50
C ASP A 9 -4.37 11.88 -8.69
N TYR A 10 -3.69 11.94 -9.83
CA TYR A 10 -2.50 11.16 -10.10
C TYR A 10 -1.32 11.54 -9.20
N GLN A 11 -1.07 12.84 -9.01
CA GLN A 11 -0.02 13.35 -8.12
C GLN A 11 -0.29 12.96 -6.67
N LEU A 12 -1.53 13.09 -6.21
CA LEU A 12 -1.96 12.68 -4.88
C LEU A 12 -1.79 11.16 -4.69
N ALA A 13 -2.15 10.36 -5.69
CA ALA A 13 -1.94 8.91 -5.66
C ALA A 13 -0.45 8.53 -5.59
N ALA A 14 0.43 9.38 -6.10
CA ALA A 14 1.88 9.24 -6.01
C ALA A 14 2.48 9.78 -4.70
N GLY A 15 1.67 10.29 -3.76
CA GLY A 15 2.14 10.85 -2.48
C GLY A 15 2.68 12.27 -2.57
N ILE A 16 2.32 13.02 -3.61
CA ILE A 16 2.68 14.42 -3.78
C ILE A 16 1.57 15.28 -3.19
N THR A 17 1.87 16.02 -2.13
CA THR A 17 0.87 16.70 -1.28
C THR A 17 0.44 18.08 -1.77
N GLN A 18 1.04 18.59 -2.82
CA GLN A 18 0.77 19.91 -3.39
C GLN A 18 0.71 19.80 -4.91
N ASP A 19 -0.08 20.67 -5.53
CA ASP A 19 -0.12 20.83 -6.97
C ASP A 19 1.21 21.44 -7.42
N VAL A 20 2.03 20.66 -8.12
CA VAL A 20 3.37 21.05 -8.58
C VAL A 20 3.61 20.60 -10.00
N ASP A 21 4.31 21.43 -10.75
CA ASP A 21 4.75 21.13 -12.11
C ASP A 21 6.23 20.71 -12.15
N ALA A 22 6.62 20.00 -13.21
CA ALA A 22 8.02 19.58 -13.39
C ALA A 22 9.00 20.76 -13.48
N GLU A 23 8.52 21.91 -13.90
CA GLU A 23 9.25 23.19 -14.04
C GLU A 23 9.37 23.98 -12.73
N ASP A 24 8.66 23.56 -11.68
CA ASP A 24 8.69 24.23 -10.38
C ASP A 24 10.06 24.19 -9.71
N SER A 25 10.28 25.13 -8.80
CA SER A 25 11.54 25.21 -8.07
C SER A 25 11.79 23.94 -7.25
N ILE A 26 13.06 23.54 -7.12
CA ILE A 26 13.50 22.38 -6.32
C ILE A 26 12.91 22.45 -4.90
N PHE A 27 12.81 23.65 -4.33
CA PHE A 27 12.27 23.83 -2.99
C PHE A 27 10.76 23.52 -2.91
N ALA A 28 9.98 23.96 -3.90
CA ALA A 28 8.54 23.66 -4.00
C ALA A 28 8.32 22.14 -4.15
N LEU A 29 9.04 21.50 -5.08
CA LEU A 29 8.98 20.06 -5.32
C LEU A 29 9.38 19.26 -4.07
N THR A 30 10.42 19.69 -3.37
CA THR A 30 10.85 19.03 -2.12
C THR A 30 9.78 19.15 -1.04
N ARG A 31 9.22 20.33 -0.85
CA ARG A 31 8.16 20.55 0.15
C ARG A 31 6.90 19.73 -0.11
N ALA A 32 6.54 19.53 -1.38
CA ALA A 32 5.39 18.71 -1.77
C ALA A 32 5.59 17.22 -1.48
N ARG A 33 6.82 16.70 -1.53
CA ARG A 33 7.17 15.28 -1.37
C ARG A 33 7.55 14.90 0.06
N LEU A 34 8.17 15.81 0.82
CA LEU A 34 8.72 15.52 2.14
C LEU A 34 7.72 14.91 3.13
N PRO A 35 6.46 15.38 3.25
CA PRO A 35 5.53 14.79 4.21
C PRO A 35 5.33 13.29 4.01
N TRP A 36 5.18 12.86 2.76
CA TRP A 36 5.05 11.44 2.41
C TRP A 36 6.31 10.64 2.69
N LEU A 37 7.46 11.19 2.32
CA LEU A 37 8.76 10.56 2.56
C LEU A 37 9.05 10.41 4.07
N PHE A 38 8.65 11.38 4.90
CA PHE A 38 8.77 11.27 6.36
C PHE A 38 7.89 10.17 6.94
N LEU A 39 6.65 10.02 6.46
CA LEU A 39 5.78 8.91 6.87
C LEU A 39 6.40 7.55 6.52
N GLY A 40 6.94 7.43 5.31
CA GLY A 40 7.67 6.24 4.88
C GLY A 40 8.91 5.96 5.72
N LEU A 41 9.68 7.01 6.06
CA LEU A 41 10.85 6.89 6.92
C LEU A 41 10.49 6.41 8.33
N ILE A 42 9.46 7.01 8.95
CA ILE A 42 8.98 6.60 10.28
C ILE A 42 8.53 5.13 10.25
N GLY A 43 7.78 4.74 9.23
CA GLY A 43 7.36 3.35 9.04
C GLY A 43 8.56 2.40 8.87
N GLY A 44 9.56 2.79 8.09
CA GLY A 44 10.79 2.01 7.88
C GLY A 44 11.62 1.87 9.15
N VAL A 45 11.78 2.95 9.92
CA VAL A 45 12.47 2.91 11.23
C VAL A 45 11.71 2.01 12.21
N GLY A 46 10.37 2.10 12.25
CA GLY A 46 9.55 1.21 13.07
C GLY A 46 9.74 -0.27 12.70
N ALA A 47 9.75 -0.58 11.41
CA ALA A 47 10.02 -1.93 10.93
C ALA A 47 11.43 -2.41 11.31
N ALA A 48 12.45 -1.56 11.19
CA ALA A 48 13.83 -1.89 11.58
C ALA A 48 13.94 -2.20 13.09
N ILE A 49 13.27 -1.40 13.94
CA ILE A 49 13.23 -1.65 15.39
C ILE A 49 12.59 -3.01 15.70
N ILE A 50 11.46 -3.32 15.07
CA ILE A 50 10.79 -4.62 15.24
C ILE A 50 11.70 -5.75 14.79
N MET A 51 12.33 -5.64 13.62
CA MET A 51 13.26 -6.65 13.11
C MET A 51 14.43 -6.89 14.06
N GLY A 52 14.98 -5.83 14.69
CA GLY A 52 16.04 -5.95 15.68
C GLY A 52 15.66 -6.72 16.95
N THR A 53 14.37 -6.99 17.19
CA THR A 53 13.94 -7.88 18.29
C THR A 53 14.05 -9.37 17.96
N PHE A 54 14.36 -9.71 16.71
CA PHE A 54 14.46 -11.09 16.20
C PHE A 54 15.90 -11.49 15.83
N ASP A 55 16.91 -10.86 16.44
CA ASP A 55 18.34 -11.05 16.12
C ASP A 55 18.74 -12.53 16.08
N THR A 56 18.31 -13.32 17.07
CA THR A 56 18.65 -14.76 17.16
C THR A 56 18.11 -15.55 15.98
N ILE A 57 16.90 -15.26 15.51
CA ILE A 57 16.28 -15.93 14.35
C ILE A 57 17.00 -15.51 13.06
N ILE A 58 17.39 -14.24 12.98
CA ILE A 58 18.11 -13.69 11.83
C ILE A 58 19.51 -14.30 11.73
N GLU A 59 20.20 -14.49 12.85
CA GLU A 59 21.51 -15.17 12.90
C GLU A 59 21.43 -16.64 12.48
N GLU A 60 20.37 -17.33 12.88
CA GLU A 60 20.16 -18.73 12.52
C GLU A 60 19.73 -18.92 11.05
N PHE A 61 18.93 -17.98 10.52
CA PHE A 61 18.38 -18.01 9.16
C PHE A 61 18.68 -16.74 8.36
N PRO A 62 19.93 -16.43 8.04
CA PRO A 62 20.33 -15.17 7.40
C PRO A 62 19.71 -14.98 6.01
N LEU A 63 19.32 -16.05 5.33
CA LEU A 63 18.64 -15.99 4.03
C LEU A 63 17.30 -15.25 4.10
N ILE A 64 16.62 -15.23 5.24
CA ILE A 64 15.36 -14.51 5.42
C ILE A 64 15.54 -13.00 5.13
N LEU A 65 16.69 -12.43 5.52
CA LEU A 65 16.99 -11.02 5.27
C LEU A 65 17.06 -10.68 3.78
N LEU A 66 17.54 -11.61 2.94
CA LEU A 66 17.64 -11.38 1.49
C LEU A 66 16.25 -11.21 0.85
N PHE A 67 15.24 -11.86 1.40
CA PHE A 67 13.88 -11.82 0.86
C PHE A 67 12.98 -10.76 1.52
N THR A 68 13.43 -10.13 2.60
CA THR A 68 12.69 -9.04 3.27
C THR A 68 12.33 -7.89 2.34
N PRO A 69 13.25 -7.36 1.50
CA PRO A 69 12.91 -6.30 0.55
C PRO A 69 11.86 -6.73 -0.48
N LEU A 70 11.92 -7.98 -0.95
CA LEU A 70 10.93 -8.54 -1.88
C LEU A 70 9.55 -8.59 -1.22
N ILE A 71 9.45 -9.13 0.00
CA ILE A 71 8.20 -9.23 0.76
C ILE A 71 7.62 -7.82 1.02
N ALA A 72 8.47 -6.87 1.43
CA ALA A 72 8.05 -5.50 1.69
C ALA A 72 7.53 -4.80 0.42
N ALA A 73 8.21 -4.98 -0.73
CA ALA A 73 7.78 -4.44 -2.01
C ALA A 73 6.43 -5.03 -2.46
N MET A 74 6.23 -6.35 -2.27
CA MET A 74 4.96 -7.01 -2.60
C MET A 74 3.83 -6.52 -1.71
N ALA A 75 4.08 -6.33 -0.41
CA ALA A 75 3.11 -5.72 0.51
C ALA A 75 2.69 -4.32 0.07
N GLY A 76 3.67 -3.48 -0.28
CA GLY A 76 3.42 -2.12 -0.79
C GLY A 76 2.56 -2.13 -2.06
N ASN A 77 2.92 -2.97 -3.04
CA ASN A 77 2.18 -3.08 -4.28
C ASN A 77 0.72 -3.52 -4.06
N VAL A 78 0.49 -4.54 -3.24
CA VAL A 78 -0.87 -5.03 -2.93
C VAL A 78 -1.65 -3.96 -2.16
N GLY A 79 -1.04 -3.31 -1.17
CA GLY A 79 -1.69 -2.24 -0.41
C GLY A 79 -2.14 -1.09 -1.29
N VAL A 80 -1.28 -0.62 -2.20
CA VAL A 80 -1.62 0.45 -3.16
C VAL A 80 -2.71 0.01 -4.13
N GLN A 81 -2.64 -1.20 -4.69
CA GLN A 81 -3.65 -1.72 -5.62
C GLN A 81 -5.02 -1.84 -4.95
N SER A 82 -5.08 -2.40 -3.74
CA SER A 82 -6.33 -2.54 -2.99
C SER A 82 -6.91 -1.16 -2.63
N SER A 83 -6.08 -0.23 -2.19
CA SER A 83 -6.49 1.13 -1.86
C SER A 83 -7.03 1.87 -3.08
N ALA A 84 -6.34 1.81 -4.23
CA ALA A 84 -6.76 2.46 -5.46
C ALA A 84 -8.12 1.96 -5.96
N ILE A 85 -8.35 0.64 -5.92
CA ILE A 85 -9.65 0.04 -6.30
C ILE A 85 -10.79 0.55 -5.41
N ILE A 86 -10.54 0.68 -4.10
CA ILE A 86 -11.54 1.16 -3.16
C ILE A 86 -11.81 2.65 -3.35
N VAL A 87 -10.77 3.48 -3.47
CA VAL A 87 -10.93 4.92 -3.68
C VAL A 87 -11.71 5.19 -4.98
N GLN A 88 -11.34 4.51 -6.06
CA GLN A 88 -12.06 4.62 -7.34
C GLN A 88 -13.52 4.17 -7.23
N GLY A 89 -13.78 3.06 -6.52
CA GLY A 89 -15.13 2.57 -6.30
C GLY A 89 -15.99 3.50 -5.43
N LEU A 90 -15.37 4.22 -4.47
CA LEU A 90 -16.03 5.25 -3.66
C LEU A 90 -16.36 6.49 -4.48
N ALA A 91 -15.45 6.94 -5.35
CA ALA A 91 -15.66 8.09 -6.22
C ALA A 91 -16.78 7.87 -7.24
N ASN A 92 -16.99 6.63 -7.69
CA ASN A 92 -18.04 6.25 -8.64
C ASN A 92 -19.36 5.83 -7.99
N ASP A 93 -19.51 5.92 -6.66
CA ASP A 93 -20.68 5.39 -5.93
C ASP A 93 -20.95 3.88 -6.18
N ASP A 94 -19.95 3.14 -6.63
CA ASP A 94 -20.06 1.71 -6.98
C ASP A 94 -19.95 0.78 -5.76
N ILE A 95 -19.53 1.31 -4.60
CA ILE A 95 -19.36 0.51 -3.39
C ILE A 95 -20.71 0.33 -2.68
N LYS A 96 -21.40 -0.77 -3.01
CA LYS A 96 -22.63 -1.20 -2.34
C LYS A 96 -22.32 -2.32 -1.34
N GLY A 97 -22.91 -2.25 -0.14
CA GLY A 97 -22.82 -3.31 0.86
C GLY A 97 -22.02 -2.94 2.12
N SER A 98 -21.82 -3.92 3.00
CA SER A 98 -21.11 -3.68 4.26
C SER A 98 -19.60 -3.72 4.08
N ILE A 99 -18.88 -2.98 4.93
CA ILE A 99 -17.40 -2.99 4.99
C ILE A 99 -16.91 -4.42 5.20
N ASN A 100 -17.55 -5.20 6.05
CA ASN A 100 -17.14 -6.58 6.35
C ASN A 100 -17.19 -7.49 5.11
N THR A 101 -18.22 -7.36 4.29
CA THR A 101 -18.33 -8.15 3.04
C THR A 101 -17.19 -7.79 2.07
N ARG A 102 -16.81 -6.52 2.02
CA ARG A 102 -15.73 -6.04 1.16
C ARG A 102 -14.38 -6.54 1.65
N LEU A 103 -14.12 -6.44 2.95
CA LEU A 103 -12.90 -6.95 3.58
C LEU A 103 -12.77 -8.47 3.39
N LEU A 104 -13.87 -9.21 3.53
CA LEU A 104 -13.85 -10.66 3.31
C LEU A 104 -13.50 -11.00 1.85
N LYS A 105 -14.09 -10.29 0.88
CA LYS A 105 -13.76 -10.46 -0.53
C LYS A 105 -12.28 -10.16 -0.80
N GLU A 106 -11.76 -9.08 -0.23
CA GLU A 106 -10.35 -8.70 -0.37
C GLU A 106 -9.42 -9.75 0.24
N MET A 107 -9.77 -10.26 1.42
CA MET A 107 -9.01 -11.33 2.07
C MET A 107 -8.89 -12.58 1.20
N PHE A 108 -9.98 -13.02 0.57
CA PHE A 108 -9.95 -14.15 -0.36
C PHE A 108 -9.13 -13.85 -1.61
N LEU A 109 -9.25 -12.65 -2.18
CA LEU A 109 -8.48 -12.21 -3.34
C LEU A 109 -6.98 -12.17 -3.01
N ALA A 110 -6.63 -11.56 -1.88
CA ALA A 110 -5.25 -11.48 -1.40
C ALA A 110 -4.67 -12.87 -1.09
N ALA A 111 -5.46 -13.77 -0.48
CA ALA A 111 -5.04 -15.14 -0.21
C ALA A 111 -4.78 -15.92 -1.50
N LEU A 112 -5.64 -15.78 -2.52
CA LEU A 112 -5.45 -16.44 -3.82
C LEU A 112 -4.20 -15.90 -4.53
N ASN A 113 -4.05 -14.59 -4.63
CA ASN A 113 -2.88 -13.96 -5.24
C ASN A 113 -1.61 -14.31 -4.47
N GLY A 114 -1.65 -14.23 -3.14
CA GLY A 114 -0.54 -14.59 -2.27
C GLY A 114 -0.13 -16.06 -2.43
N PHE A 115 -1.09 -16.97 -2.52
CA PHE A 115 -0.82 -18.39 -2.74
C PHE A 115 -0.12 -18.66 -4.08
N ILE A 116 -0.61 -18.04 -5.16
CA ILE A 116 0.00 -18.19 -6.49
C ILE A 116 1.46 -17.69 -6.46
N LEU A 117 1.69 -16.50 -5.90
CA LEU A 117 3.03 -15.90 -5.81
C LEU A 117 3.94 -16.72 -4.89
N ALA A 118 3.39 -17.24 -3.79
CA ALA A 118 4.14 -18.09 -2.87
C ALA A 118 4.59 -19.40 -3.51
N LEU A 119 3.79 -20.00 -4.39
CA LEU A 119 4.20 -21.19 -5.14
C LEU A 119 5.40 -20.90 -6.05
N PHE A 120 5.39 -19.77 -6.74
CA PHE A 120 6.54 -19.35 -7.57
C PHE A 120 7.77 -19.10 -6.72
N LEU A 121 7.63 -18.37 -5.61
CA LEU A 121 8.74 -18.05 -4.71
C LEU A 121 9.31 -19.33 -4.07
N PHE A 122 8.45 -20.23 -3.62
CA PHE A 122 8.85 -21.52 -3.05
C PHE A 122 9.65 -22.34 -4.07
N GLY A 123 9.13 -22.48 -5.30
CA GLY A 123 9.81 -23.24 -6.35
C GLY A 123 11.17 -22.64 -6.69
N PHE A 124 11.26 -21.31 -6.79
CA PHE A 124 12.51 -20.61 -7.03
C PHE A 124 13.52 -20.83 -5.89
N MET A 125 13.11 -20.62 -4.64
CA MET A 125 13.99 -20.75 -3.49
C MET A 125 14.46 -22.19 -3.30
N TRP A 126 13.56 -23.16 -3.43
CA TRP A 126 13.90 -24.55 -3.31
C TRP A 126 14.89 -25.01 -4.40
N ALA A 127 14.69 -24.56 -5.63
CA ALA A 127 15.62 -24.85 -6.72
C ALA A 127 17.00 -24.20 -6.52
N TRP A 128 17.03 -22.99 -5.95
CA TRP A 128 18.26 -22.22 -5.75
C TRP A 128 19.04 -22.65 -4.52
N GLN A 129 18.39 -22.74 -3.37
CA GLN A 129 19.04 -22.96 -2.08
C GLN A 129 19.01 -24.40 -1.58
N GLN A 130 18.16 -25.26 -2.16
CA GLN A 130 17.96 -26.64 -1.73
C GLN A 130 17.52 -26.78 -0.25
N ASP A 131 17.09 -25.67 0.38
CA ASP A 131 16.59 -25.64 1.75
C ASP A 131 15.06 -25.51 1.75
N PHE A 132 14.39 -26.61 2.03
CA PHE A 132 12.93 -26.70 2.05
C PHE A 132 12.31 -25.85 3.17
N GLN A 133 12.93 -25.81 4.36
CA GLN A 133 12.37 -25.12 5.51
C GLN A 133 12.35 -23.62 5.33
N THR A 134 13.48 -23.03 4.91
CA THR A 134 13.58 -21.60 4.62
C THR A 134 12.68 -21.20 3.45
N ALA A 135 12.63 -22.02 2.38
CA ALA A 135 11.75 -21.74 1.24
C ALA A 135 10.27 -21.71 1.66
N LEU A 136 9.85 -22.68 2.50
CA LEU A 136 8.49 -22.74 3.00
C LEU A 136 8.17 -21.57 3.92
N ALA A 137 9.06 -21.22 4.86
CA ALA A 137 8.87 -20.13 5.81
C ALA A 137 8.71 -18.78 5.10
N VAL A 138 9.59 -18.46 4.14
CA VAL A 138 9.55 -17.22 3.36
C VAL A 138 8.28 -17.15 2.51
N SER A 139 7.88 -18.27 1.89
CA SER A 139 6.67 -18.31 1.05
C SER A 139 5.39 -18.13 1.87
N ILE A 140 5.29 -18.76 3.05
CA ILE A 140 4.16 -18.55 3.97
C ILE A 140 4.13 -17.10 4.46
N SER A 141 5.29 -16.53 4.79
CA SER A 141 5.40 -15.12 5.19
C SER A 141 4.90 -14.18 4.10
N LEU A 142 5.21 -14.46 2.82
CA LEU A 142 4.70 -13.69 1.69
C LEU A 142 3.17 -13.72 1.63
N VAL A 143 2.53 -14.88 1.79
CA VAL A 143 1.05 -15.00 1.81
C VAL A 143 0.46 -14.18 2.94
N ALA A 144 0.99 -14.33 4.15
CA ALA A 144 0.50 -13.61 5.32
C ALA A 144 0.60 -12.08 5.14
N VAL A 145 1.73 -11.60 4.64
CA VAL A 145 1.96 -10.16 4.41
C VAL A 145 1.05 -9.62 3.30
N ILE A 146 0.83 -10.35 2.22
CA ILE A 146 -0.10 -9.97 1.14
C ILE A 146 -1.53 -9.85 1.66
N ILE A 147 -1.99 -10.78 2.50
CA ILE A 147 -3.33 -10.74 3.11
C ILE A 147 -3.47 -9.49 4.00
N VAL A 148 -2.49 -9.25 4.87
CA VAL A 148 -2.50 -8.08 5.76
C VAL A 148 -2.48 -6.78 4.95
N ALA A 149 -1.63 -6.68 3.93
CA ALA A 149 -1.53 -5.52 3.07
C ALA A 149 -2.84 -5.22 2.31
N GLY A 150 -3.50 -6.25 1.76
CA GLY A 150 -4.79 -6.12 1.10
C GLY A 150 -5.90 -5.65 2.05
N ILE A 151 -5.97 -6.25 3.24
CA ILE A 151 -6.94 -5.85 4.27
C ILE A 151 -6.72 -4.39 4.69
N VAL A 152 -5.49 -4.00 4.99
CA VAL A 152 -5.15 -2.63 5.42
C VAL A 152 -5.43 -1.64 4.30
N GLY A 153 -5.00 -1.94 3.06
CA GLY A 153 -5.24 -1.11 1.88
C GLY A 153 -6.73 -0.91 1.56
N THR A 154 -7.56 -1.90 1.87
CA THR A 154 -9.02 -1.81 1.72
C THR A 154 -9.68 -1.11 2.91
N PHE A 155 -9.25 -1.44 4.13
CA PHE A 155 -9.90 -0.95 5.34
C PHE A 155 -9.73 0.56 5.54
N ILE A 156 -8.52 1.08 5.30
CA ILE A 156 -8.22 2.48 5.59
C ILE A 156 -9.09 3.44 4.77
N PRO A 157 -9.21 3.34 3.43
CA PRO A 157 -10.10 4.21 2.65
C PRO A 157 -11.57 4.10 3.06
N LEU A 158 -12.06 2.88 3.30
CA LEU A 158 -13.45 2.65 3.72
C LEU A 158 -13.75 3.26 5.09
N PHE A 159 -12.79 3.16 6.03
CA PHE A 159 -12.92 3.74 7.36
C PHE A 159 -12.94 5.26 7.33
N LEU A 160 -12.07 5.89 6.55
CA LEU A 160 -12.03 7.35 6.38
C LEU A 160 -13.32 7.87 5.73
N HIS A 161 -13.75 7.23 4.67
CA HIS A 161 -15.02 7.58 4.00
C HIS A 161 -16.22 7.53 4.98
N LYS A 162 -16.28 6.49 5.81
CA LYS A 162 -17.33 6.37 6.84
C LYS A 162 -17.29 7.47 7.90
N ARG A 163 -16.13 8.07 8.13
CA ARG A 163 -15.92 9.19 9.05
C ARG A 163 -16.19 10.56 8.39
N GLY A 164 -16.63 10.60 7.14
CA GLY A 164 -16.83 11.82 6.37
C GLY A 164 -15.50 12.50 5.98
N ILE A 165 -14.40 11.78 6.08
CA ILE A 165 -13.07 12.20 5.63
C ILE A 165 -12.92 11.69 4.21
N ASP A 166 -12.53 12.55 3.28
CA ASP A 166 -12.33 12.13 1.89
C ASP A 166 -11.32 10.99 1.82
N PRO A 167 -11.68 9.83 1.26
CA PRO A 167 -10.79 8.68 1.18
C PRO A 167 -9.55 8.95 0.29
N ALA A 168 -9.58 9.96 -0.57
CA ALA A 168 -8.39 10.43 -1.27
C ALA A 168 -7.32 10.98 -0.31
N ILE A 169 -7.65 11.27 0.97
CA ILE A 169 -6.65 11.52 2.03
C ILE A 169 -5.77 10.30 2.32
N CYS A 170 -6.22 9.09 2.03
CA CYS A 170 -5.30 7.93 2.02
C CYS A 170 -4.29 7.99 0.88
N LEU A 171 -4.62 8.74 -0.14
CA LEU A 171 -3.77 9.15 -1.25
C LEU A 171 -3.33 10.62 -1.10
N LEU A 172 -3.61 11.25 0.07
CA LEU A 172 -3.31 12.59 0.58
C LEU A 172 -3.95 13.80 -0.12
N TYR A 173 -4.84 14.43 0.68
CA TYR A 173 -5.30 15.82 0.69
C TYR A 173 -5.98 16.35 -0.58
N THR A 174 -7.25 16.61 -0.42
CA THR A 174 -8.25 17.05 -1.37
C THR A 174 -8.01 18.43 -1.97
N SER A 175 -8.31 18.54 -3.27
CA SER A 175 -8.81 19.80 -3.82
C SER A 175 -10.22 20.08 -3.29
N PRO A 176 -10.63 21.36 -3.06
CA PRO A 176 -11.99 21.70 -2.69
C PRO A 176 -12.98 21.19 -3.75
N SER A 177 -14.04 20.52 -3.28
CA SER A 177 -15.11 20.02 -4.13
C SER A 177 -15.66 21.14 -5.03
N PRO A 178 -15.95 20.85 -6.32
CA PRO A 178 -16.59 21.84 -7.22
C PRO A 178 -17.94 22.36 -6.72
N ARG A 179 -18.50 21.78 -5.63
CA ARG A 179 -19.77 22.23 -5.03
C ARG A 179 -19.65 23.55 -4.27
N ASP A 180 -18.46 23.98 -3.92
CA ASP A 180 -18.25 25.22 -3.14
C ASP A 180 -18.19 26.47 -4.01
N HIS A 181 -18.31 26.33 -5.33
CA HIS A 181 -18.30 27.43 -6.31
C HIS A 181 -19.59 27.58 -7.11
N GLN A 182 -20.74 27.12 -6.62
CA GLN A 182 -22.02 27.57 -7.20
C GLN A 182 -22.38 28.92 -6.60
N PRO A 183 -22.28 30.03 -7.39
CA PRO A 183 -22.86 31.29 -6.97
C PRO A 183 -24.39 31.15 -6.96
N SER A 184 -24.96 31.53 -5.84
CA SER A 184 -26.42 31.72 -5.63
C SER A 184 -27.03 32.69 -6.60
#